data_b37da492628ae00a683a13773e4beddf
#
_entry.id   b37da492628ae00a683a13773e4beddf
#
_cell.length_a   1.000
_cell.length_b   1.000
_cell.length_c   1.000
_cell.angle_alpha   90.00
_cell.angle_beta   90.00
_cell.angle_gamma   90.00
#
_symmetry.space_group_name_H-M   'P 1'
#
loop_
_entity.id
_entity.type
_entity.pdbx_description
1 polymer ?
#
loop_
_entity_poly.entity_id
_entity_poly.type
_entity_poly.pdbx_seq_one_letter_code
_entity_poly.pdbx_strand_id
1 'polypeptide(L)'
;MIGETLPKVDLSDISGKPVDFDESECTVICFWNRHCSICIRELIVLNILAEDYPNVQFVGLTPDSPEEVQKLMKKLNLEWEDIRIVPNYKGEFTDILKIYMYPSNIIVDKNMIVKAVNVGGNTRKLLRTLEQLSGEK
;
A
#
# COMPACT_ATOMS: atom_id res chain seq x y z
N MET A 1 16.41 6.84 -3.62
CA MET A 1 14.99 6.50 -3.48
C MET A 1 14.31 7.33 -2.42
N ILE A 2 14.79 7.31 -1.22
CA ILE A 2 14.24 8.19 -0.18
C ILE A 2 14.50 9.63 -0.56
N GLY A 3 13.46 10.46 -0.47
CA GLY A 3 13.53 11.84 -0.91
C GLY A 3 13.08 12.09 -2.33
N GLU A 4 12.88 11.02 -3.09
CA GLU A 4 12.41 11.12 -4.47
C GLU A 4 10.92 11.49 -4.48
N THR A 5 10.53 12.37 -5.41
CA THR A 5 9.12 12.77 -5.55
C THR A 5 8.49 11.91 -6.65
N LEU A 6 7.41 11.23 -6.30
CA LEU A 6 6.68 10.40 -7.26
C LEU A 6 5.61 11.22 -7.98
N PRO A 7 5.29 10.86 -9.23
CA PRO A 7 4.23 11.58 -9.95
C PRO A 7 2.87 11.29 -9.33
N LYS A 8 1.94 12.24 -9.50
CA LYS A 8 0.56 12.01 -9.12
C LYS A 8 -0.08 11.18 -10.23
N VAL A 9 -0.65 10.06 -9.86
CA VAL A 9 -1.28 9.12 -10.78
C VAL A 9 -2.72 8.92 -10.35
N ASP A 10 -3.64 8.88 -11.31
CA ASP A 10 -5.04 8.63 -11.03
C ASP A 10 -5.23 7.16 -10.74
N LEU A 11 -5.54 6.85 -9.50
CA LEU A 11 -5.78 5.48 -9.04
C LEU A 11 -7.16 5.41 -8.41
N SER A 12 -7.87 4.31 -8.64
CA SER A 12 -9.16 4.08 -8.02
C SER A 12 -9.14 2.73 -7.32
N ASP A 13 -9.74 2.65 -6.14
CA ASP A 13 -9.79 1.39 -5.42
C ASP A 13 -10.86 0.47 -6.02
N ILE A 14 -10.93 -0.74 -5.49
CA ILE A 14 -11.81 -1.78 -6.04
C ILE A 14 -13.29 -1.42 -5.95
N SER A 15 -13.65 -0.47 -5.10
CA SER A 15 -15.02 0.03 -5.02
C SER A 15 -15.29 1.18 -6.00
N GLY A 16 -14.28 1.60 -6.75
CA GLY A 16 -14.38 2.69 -7.71
C GLY A 16 -14.09 4.06 -7.13
N LYS A 17 -13.69 4.12 -5.86
CA LYS A 17 -13.42 5.40 -5.21
C LYS A 17 -12.00 5.85 -5.50
N PRO A 18 -11.78 7.11 -5.92
CA PRO A 18 -10.43 7.60 -6.19
C PRO A 18 -9.55 7.60 -4.94
N VAL A 19 -8.26 7.33 -5.12
CA VAL A 19 -7.27 7.41 -4.06
C VAL A 19 -6.68 8.81 -4.07
N ASP A 20 -6.83 9.52 -2.95
CA ASP A 20 -6.30 10.88 -2.81
C ASP A 20 -5.17 10.86 -1.78
N PHE A 21 -3.96 11.15 -2.24
CA PHE A 21 -2.79 11.13 -1.36
C PHE A 21 -2.69 12.37 -0.48
N ASP A 22 -3.50 13.39 -0.74
CA ASP A 22 -3.52 14.62 0.05
C ASP A 22 -4.39 14.49 1.31
N GLU A 23 -5.20 13.43 1.40
CA GLU A 23 -6.15 13.27 2.50
C GLU A 23 -5.48 12.86 3.83
N SER A 24 -4.27 12.32 3.78
CA SER A 24 -3.61 11.80 4.97
C SER A 24 -2.21 12.38 5.09
N GLU A 25 -1.67 12.39 6.30
CA GLU A 25 -0.32 12.90 6.53
C GLU A 25 0.70 12.07 5.77
N CYS A 26 0.49 10.76 5.69
CA CYS A 26 1.32 9.90 4.84
C CYS A 26 0.49 8.71 4.37
N THR A 27 1.00 8.04 3.35
CA THR A 27 0.37 6.86 2.78
C THR A 27 1.39 5.72 2.73
N VAL A 28 0.99 4.56 3.23
CA VAL A 28 1.75 3.33 3.06
C VAL A 28 1.23 2.65 1.79
N ILE A 29 2.12 2.44 0.85
CA ILE A 29 1.78 1.80 -0.43
C ILE A 29 2.43 0.43 -0.45
N CYS A 30 1.61 -0.61 -0.49
CA CYS A 30 2.07 -1.99 -0.54
C CYS A 30 1.93 -2.52 -1.96
N PHE A 31 2.98 -3.10 -2.50
CA PHE A 31 2.94 -3.72 -3.82
C PHE A 31 2.76 -5.23 -3.64
N TRP A 32 1.76 -5.79 -4.30
CA TRP A 32 1.40 -7.20 -4.11
C TRP A 32 0.77 -7.78 -5.37
N ASN A 33 0.58 -9.10 -5.37
CA ASN A 33 -0.24 -9.76 -6.39
C ASN A 33 -0.94 -10.97 -5.77
N ARG A 34 -1.94 -11.48 -6.47
CA ARG A 34 -2.79 -12.55 -5.94
C ARG A 34 -2.07 -13.89 -5.75
N HIS A 35 -0.90 -14.06 -6.36
CA HIS A 35 -0.12 -15.29 -6.23
C HIS A 35 0.90 -15.24 -5.10
N CYS A 36 1.03 -14.10 -4.44
CA CYS A 36 2.00 -13.91 -3.37
C CYS A 36 1.33 -14.07 -2.02
N SER A 37 1.40 -15.27 -1.45
CA SER A 37 0.74 -15.55 -0.16
C SER A 37 1.31 -14.70 0.98
N ILE A 38 2.61 -14.40 0.93
CA ILE A 38 3.25 -13.56 1.95
C ILE A 38 2.71 -12.12 1.85
N CYS A 39 2.49 -11.63 0.64
CA CYS A 39 1.89 -10.32 0.43
C CYS A 39 0.50 -10.24 1.01
N ILE A 40 -0.32 -11.24 0.75
CA ILE A 40 -1.71 -11.28 1.23
C ILE A 40 -1.74 -11.30 2.75
N ARG A 41 -0.84 -12.07 3.35
CA ARG A 41 -0.73 -12.13 4.81
C ARG A 41 -0.35 -10.78 5.39
N GLU A 42 0.57 -10.07 4.75
CA GLU A 42 0.95 -8.73 5.18
C GLU A 42 -0.22 -7.76 5.10
N LEU A 43 -0.98 -7.81 4.01
CA LEU A 43 -2.14 -6.94 3.84
C LEU A 43 -3.19 -7.18 4.92
N ILE A 44 -3.41 -8.44 5.29
CA ILE A 44 -4.36 -8.78 6.34
C ILE A 44 -3.93 -8.16 7.67
N VAL A 45 -2.64 -8.27 7.99
CA VAL A 45 -2.09 -7.68 9.22
C VAL A 45 -2.23 -6.16 9.20
N LEU A 46 -1.90 -5.53 8.07
CA LEU A 46 -1.97 -4.08 7.95
C LEU A 46 -3.41 -3.57 8.01
N ASN A 47 -4.36 -4.33 7.48
CA ASN A 47 -5.77 -3.96 7.56
C ASN A 47 -6.24 -3.90 9.01
N ILE A 48 -5.75 -4.80 9.84
CA ILE A 48 -6.07 -4.79 11.26
C ILE A 48 -5.37 -3.63 11.98
N LEU A 49 -4.09 -3.42 11.68
CA LEU A 49 -3.28 -2.41 12.35
C LEU A 49 -3.64 -0.98 11.94
N ALA A 50 -4.29 -0.82 10.79
CA ALA A 50 -4.62 0.50 10.27
C ALA A 50 -5.50 1.31 11.22
N GLU A 51 -6.28 0.66 12.05
CA GLU A 51 -7.11 1.33 13.04
C GLU A 51 -6.28 2.17 14.02
N ASP A 52 -5.04 1.74 14.28
CA ASP A 52 -4.16 2.43 15.21
C ASP A 52 -3.45 3.64 14.59
N TYR A 53 -3.64 3.85 13.28
CA TYR A 53 -2.97 4.93 12.55
C TYR A 53 -3.97 5.72 11.71
N PRO A 54 -4.92 6.44 12.37
CA PRO A 54 -6.00 7.12 11.64
C PRO A 54 -5.52 8.22 10.69
N ASN A 55 -4.29 8.73 10.88
CA ASN A 55 -3.75 9.77 10.02
C ASN A 55 -2.93 9.20 8.86
N VAL A 56 -2.88 7.90 8.74
CA VAL A 56 -2.12 7.20 7.70
C VAL A 56 -3.09 6.47 6.78
N GLN A 57 -2.92 6.65 5.48
CA GLN A 57 -3.69 5.90 4.50
C GLN A 57 -2.91 4.65 4.11
N PHE A 58 -3.60 3.52 4.00
CA PHE A 58 -2.98 2.26 3.57
C PHE A 58 -3.57 1.84 2.22
N VAL A 59 -2.70 1.62 1.23
CA VAL A 59 -3.11 1.30 -0.12
C VAL A 59 -2.34 0.07 -0.60
N GLY A 60 -3.05 -0.90 -1.18
CA GLY A 60 -2.41 -2.07 -1.78
C GLY A 60 -2.58 -2.06 -3.29
N LEU A 61 -1.50 -1.89 -4.02
CA LEU A 61 -1.51 -1.83 -5.48
C LEU A 61 -1.18 -3.20 -6.07
N THR A 62 -2.03 -3.68 -6.97
CA THR A 62 -1.83 -4.97 -7.61
C THR A 62 -2.11 -4.86 -9.12
N PRO A 63 -1.33 -5.58 -9.96
CA PRO A 63 -1.62 -5.63 -11.39
C PRO A 63 -2.84 -6.48 -11.73
N ASP A 64 -3.34 -7.25 -10.79
CA ASP A 64 -4.50 -8.11 -11.00
C ASP A 64 -5.75 -7.30 -11.33
N SER A 65 -6.67 -7.90 -12.08
CA SER A 65 -7.92 -7.25 -12.45
C SER A 65 -8.87 -7.18 -11.25
N PRO A 66 -9.88 -6.30 -11.29
CA PRO A 66 -10.88 -6.27 -10.23
C PRO A 66 -11.58 -7.62 -10.03
N GLU A 67 -11.87 -8.33 -11.13
CA GLU A 67 -12.50 -9.64 -11.05
C GLU A 67 -11.61 -10.66 -10.34
N GLU A 68 -10.32 -10.64 -10.64
CA GLU A 68 -9.37 -11.54 -10.00
C GLU A 68 -9.23 -11.26 -8.51
N VAL A 69 -9.20 -9.98 -8.16
CA VAL A 69 -9.10 -9.56 -6.75
C VAL A 69 -10.37 -9.97 -5.99
N GLN A 70 -11.54 -9.72 -6.58
CA GLN A 70 -12.81 -10.07 -5.95
C GLN A 70 -12.94 -11.58 -5.75
N LYS A 71 -12.48 -12.36 -6.73
CA LYS A 71 -12.47 -13.81 -6.61
C LYS A 71 -11.60 -14.28 -5.44
N LEU A 72 -10.43 -13.67 -5.30
CA LEU A 72 -9.52 -14.00 -4.21
C LEU A 72 -10.14 -13.65 -2.86
N MET A 73 -10.74 -12.48 -2.74
CA MET A 73 -11.37 -12.04 -1.50
C MET A 73 -12.49 -12.99 -1.10
N LYS A 74 -13.30 -13.40 -2.07
CA LYS A 74 -14.39 -14.34 -1.81
C LYS A 74 -13.86 -15.71 -1.39
N LYS A 75 -12.84 -16.19 -2.07
CA LYS A 75 -12.24 -17.49 -1.78
C LYS A 75 -11.66 -17.55 -0.37
N LEU A 76 -11.02 -16.47 0.07
CA LEU A 76 -10.37 -16.41 1.37
C LEU A 76 -11.25 -15.78 2.45
N ASN A 77 -12.46 -15.38 2.09
CA ASN A 77 -13.41 -14.73 2.99
C ASN A 77 -12.79 -13.48 3.62
N LEU A 78 -12.20 -12.62 2.79
CA LEU A 78 -11.53 -11.39 3.24
C LEU A 78 -12.40 -10.17 2.99
N GLU A 79 -12.33 -9.22 3.91
CA GLU A 79 -12.95 -7.92 3.76
C GLU A 79 -11.90 -6.85 4.04
N TRP A 80 -11.78 -5.89 3.14
CA TRP A 80 -10.79 -4.82 3.27
C TRP A 80 -11.52 -3.56 3.75
N GLU A 81 -11.46 -3.30 5.06
CA GLU A 81 -12.15 -2.14 5.63
C GLU A 81 -11.27 -0.91 5.74
N ASP A 82 -10.03 -1.12 6.16
CA ASP A 82 -9.13 -0.01 6.45
C ASP A 82 -7.97 0.10 5.46
N ILE A 83 -7.78 -0.90 4.61
CA ILE A 83 -6.77 -0.82 3.55
C ILE A 83 -7.49 -0.74 2.20
N ARG A 84 -7.02 0.14 1.34
CA ARG A 84 -7.65 0.37 0.04
C ARG A 84 -6.93 -0.45 -1.01
N ILE A 85 -7.65 -1.35 -1.66
CA ILE A 85 -7.08 -2.23 -2.67
C ILE A 85 -7.30 -1.62 -4.05
N VAL A 86 -6.21 -1.43 -4.80
CA VAL A 86 -6.23 -0.82 -6.12
C VAL A 86 -5.82 -1.86 -7.15
N PRO A 87 -6.73 -2.32 -7.98
CA PRO A 87 -6.41 -3.26 -9.06
C PRO A 87 -5.86 -2.54 -10.29
N ASN A 88 -5.44 -3.30 -11.27
CA ASN A 88 -4.97 -2.79 -12.57
C ASN A 88 -3.76 -1.85 -12.46
N TYR A 89 -2.95 -2.00 -11.43
CA TYR A 89 -1.76 -1.17 -11.26
C TYR A 89 -0.76 -1.49 -12.37
N LYS A 90 -0.18 -0.45 -12.96
CA LYS A 90 0.66 -0.59 -14.15
C LYS A 90 2.15 -0.27 -13.93
N GLY A 91 2.59 -0.23 -12.68
CA GLY A 91 4.01 -0.06 -12.37
C GLY A 91 4.48 1.39 -12.32
N GLU A 92 3.57 2.34 -12.23
CA GLU A 92 3.92 3.76 -12.28
C GLU A 92 4.97 4.19 -11.24
N PHE A 93 4.89 3.60 -10.03
CA PHE A 93 5.85 3.92 -8.97
C PHE A 93 7.02 2.93 -8.93
N THR A 94 6.72 1.65 -9.12
CA THR A 94 7.74 0.61 -9.02
C THR A 94 8.79 0.74 -10.14
N ASP A 95 8.39 1.19 -11.32
CA ASP A 95 9.34 1.38 -12.41
C ASP A 95 10.30 2.53 -12.12
N ILE A 96 9.81 3.61 -11.51
CA ILE A 96 10.66 4.74 -11.13
C ILE A 96 11.64 4.32 -10.03
N LEU A 97 11.14 3.60 -9.03
CA LEU A 97 11.94 3.21 -7.88
C LEU A 97 12.74 1.92 -8.11
N LYS A 98 12.52 1.27 -9.26
CA LYS A 98 13.19 0.01 -9.61
C LYS A 98 12.95 -1.07 -8.55
N ILE A 99 11.71 -1.18 -8.11
CA ILE A 99 11.29 -2.19 -7.15
C ILE A 99 10.59 -3.30 -7.91
N TYR A 100 11.16 -4.51 -7.90
CA TYR A 100 10.63 -5.63 -8.67
C TYR A 100 10.40 -6.87 -7.83
N MET A 101 10.47 -6.73 -6.50
CA MET A 101 10.32 -7.86 -5.58
C MET A 101 9.02 -7.71 -4.78
N TYR A 102 8.34 -8.81 -4.55
CA TYR A 102 7.14 -8.86 -3.70
C TYR A 102 7.42 -9.67 -2.44
N PRO A 103 6.89 -9.28 -1.31
CA PRO A 103 6.21 -8.00 -1.09
C PRO A 103 7.20 -6.85 -0.93
N SER A 104 6.76 -5.66 -1.26
CA SER A 104 7.52 -4.44 -1.01
C SER A 104 6.54 -3.35 -0.64
N ASN A 105 6.99 -2.38 0.13
CA ASN A 105 6.15 -1.24 0.46
C ASN A 105 6.99 0.01 0.56
N ILE A 106 6.33 1.14 0.38
CA ILE A 106 6.94 2.45 0.55
C ILE A 106 6.02 3.31 1.38
N ILE A 107 6.57 4.35 1.97
CA ILE A 107 5.79 5.36 2.66
C ILE A 107 6.06 6.68 1.95
N VAL A 108 4.99 7.37 1.56
CA VAL A 108 5.08 8.70 0.96
C VAL A 108 4.31 9.69 1.82
N ASP A 109 4.74 10.96 1.80
CA ASP A 109 3.98 12.01 2.47
C ASP A 109 2.93 12.57 1.49
N LYS A 110 2.18 13.57 1.93
CA LYS A 110 1.10 14.14 1.12
C LYS A 110 1.61 14.83 -0.16
N ASN A 111 2.89 15.12 -0.24
CA ASN A 111 3.51 15.71 -1.43
C ASN A 111 4.14 14.65 -2.33
N MET A 112 3.87 13.36 -2.07
CA MET A 112 4.39 12.22 -2.83
C MET A 112 5.90 12.07 -2.72
N ILE A 113 6.49 12.59 -1.65
CA ILE A 113 7.92 12.41 -1.39
C ILE A 113 8.12 11.11 -0.64
N VAL A 114 9.00 10.25 -1.16
CA VAL A 114 9.27 8.93 -0.57
C VAL A 114 10.02 9.12 0.74
N LYS A 115 9.46 8.62 1.83
CA LYS A 115 10.03 8.72 3.16
C LYS A 115 10.66 7.40 3.62
N ALA A 116 10.22 6.28 3.09
CA ALA A 116 10.75 4.97 3.45
C ALA A 116 10.53 3.98 2.33
N VAL A 117 11.43 3.01 2.22
CA VAL A 117 11.33 1.91 1.24
C VAL A 117 11.67 0.61 1.97
N ASN A 118 10.77 -0.37 1.90
CA ASN A 118 10.98 -1.68 2.48
C ASN A 118 10.81 -2.73 1.38
N VAL A 119 11.87 -3.45 1.08
CA VAL A 119 11.83 -4.52 0.09
C VAL A 119 11.90 -5.84 0.83
N GLY A 120 11.03 -6.78 0.47
CA GLY A 120 11.01 -8.10 1.08
C GLY A 120 10.08 -8.25 2.27
N GLY A 121 9.21 -7.28 2.52
CA GLY A 121 8.10 -7.46 3.47
C GLY A 121 8.45 -7.55 4.94
N ASN A 122 9.18 -6.59 5.47
CA ASN A 122 9.47 -6.55 6.89
C ASN A 122 8.45 -5.66 7.59
N THR A 123 7.37 -6.27 8.10
CA THR A 123 6.29 -5.54 8.75
C THR A 123 6.76 -4.81 10.01
N ARG A 124 7.64 -5.42 10.78
CA ARG A 124 8.16 -4.79 12.00
C ARG A 124 8.92 -3.51 11.68
N LYS A 125 9.73 -3.52 10.64
CA LYS A 125 10.45 -2.33 10.19
C LYS A 125 9.48 -1.26 9.72
N LEU A 126 8.44 -1.66 9.01
CA LEU A 126 7.40 -0.75 8.54
C LEU A 126 6.72 -0.05 9.72
N LEU A 127 6.30 -0.79 10.72
CA LEU A 127 5.61 -0.23 11.88
C LEU A 127 6.52 0.73 12.65
N ARG A 128 7.79 0.37 12.79
CA ARG A 128 8.75 1.23 13.48
C ARG A 128 8.91 2.57 12.76
N THR A 129 8.97 2.52 11.43
CA THR A 129 9.06 3.73 10.62
C THR A 129 7.80 4.57 10.72
N LEU A 130 6.63 3.93 10.73
CA LEU A 130 5.36 4.63 10.87
C LEU A 130 5.27 5.37 12.20
N GLU A 131 5.72 4.76 13.28
CA GLU A 131 5.71 5.40 14.58
C GLU A 131 6.57 6.67 14.58
N GLN A 132 7.72 6.62 13.90
CA GLN A 132 8.59 7.78 13.79
C GLN A 132 7.98 8.88 12.95
N LEU A 133 7.37 8.52 11.81
CA LEU A 133 6.84 9.49 10.87
C LEU A 133 5.51 10.10 11.31
N SER A 134 4.70 9.34 12.04
CA SER A 134 3.41 9.86 12.49
C SER A 134 3.53 10.75 13.73
N GLY A 135 4.74 10.93 14.24
CA GLY A 135 4.98 11.81 15.38
C GLY A 135 4.40 11.28 16.66
N GLU A 136 4.11 10.01 16.70
CA GLU A 136 3.55 9.52 17.85
C GLU A 136 4.36 9.53 18.88
N LYS A 137 4.24 9.88 19.29
CA LYS A 137 5.02 9.88 20.27
C LYS A 137 4.53 9.32 21.28
#